data_5983eb22febdccc0d20cd5daba0faf96
#
_entry.id   5983eb22febdccc0d20cd5daba0faf96
#
_cell.length_a   1.000
_cell.length_b   1.000
_cell.length_c   1.000
_cell.angle_alpha   90.00
_cell.angle_beta   90.00
_cell.angle_gamma   90.00
#
_symmetry.space_group_name_H-M   'P 1'
#
loop_
_entity.id
_entity.type
_entity.pdbx_description
1 polymer ?
#
loop_
_entity_poly.entity_id
_entity_poly.type
_entity_poly.pdbx_seq_one_letter_code
_entity_poly.pdbx_strand_id
1 'polypeptide(L)'
;KMREIALVYLDRSGGLQKFVHDCKKYNDSKQSYAVYRFVISINPSDIAELDATLGNYILHNPIQAAQIFQTVCFIAIKTLSLIEQLQTEAQISILLKPTHLPPLPSYVLSLSAFPFNYTSQRFYMSEGIAIAMGTVTKYTQGARFLCTEETCPFSEGFRYIRVHLPGATESATVRNDFVCSLCSSPLQEDIKFRVLGDKQIVEMIDAKVLNALKGYSNDKSHFRIQTFTVFLRDELANKMKIGNHYKIIGIPACVRNGLQATACIEVSSVQLCKPNGPSFVSDNFKYLLSLTSSSCWRFTAILANIFASQVVPPGTYNTLKLAILLSLVQTCEKENADYLDLLIVTSDTLVIDRLLNYSVCLLPRGIRHPPSSEIFPSVSKDKHGTGTASIQACSAVLAKGGICYIGDLSSYKKDKLELLQSALESRTTTVFIPGKKYGEEADQQVTISVQTNFWSFVDVDSSPKKHIQKDNFLIGQMDVSLIPPNLLDGFGLLIHSEFPSCQLSSSLVHHILEKAINPEVMLYKVSQQFRMQDYEE
;
A
#
# COMPACT_ATOMS: atom_id res chain seq x y z
N LYS A 1 8.66 41.43 -3.34
CA LYS A 1 9.24 40.57 -4.38
C LYS A 1 8.68 39.16 -4.36
N MET A 2 8.80 38.33 -3.27
CA MET A 2 8.27 36.94 -3.25
C MET A 2 6.75 36.87 -3.48
N ARG A 3 5.96 37.80 -2.90
CA ARG A 3 4.50 37.88 -3.11
C ARG A 3 4.12 38.17 -4.56
N GLU A 4 4.84 39.03 -5.22
CA GLU A 4 4.64 39.38 -6.64
C GLU A 4 4.93 38.16 -7.53
N ILE A 5 6.01 37.43 -7.25
CA ILE A 5 6.37 36.22 -7.99
C ILE A 5 5.32 35.13 -7.75
N ALA A 6 4.84 34.96 -6.51
CA ALA A 6 3.77 34.01 -6.21
C ALA A 6 2.46 34.36 -6.96
N LEU A 7 2.11 35.62 -7.10
CA LEU A 7 0.96 36.05 -7.88
C LEU A 7 1.15 35.76 -9.39
N VAL A 8 2.33 36.08 -9.95
CA VAL A 8 2.66 35.78 -11.35
C VAL A 8 2.61 34.25 -11.60
N TYR A 9 3.10 33.46 -10.66
CA TYR A 9 3.00 32.00 -10.75
C TYR A 9 1.55 31.51 -10.78
N LEU A 10 0.70 32.01 -9.87
CA LEU A 10 -0.72 31.62 -9.83
C LEU A 10 -1.45 32.00 -11.12
N ASP A 11 -1.12 33.13 -11.72
CA ASP A 11 -1.71 33.56 -12.99
C ASP A 11 -1.27 32.64 -14.14
N ARG A 12 0.05 32.43 -14.30
CA ARG A 12 0.61 31.60 -15.38
C ARG A 12 0.22 30.11 -15.29
N SER A 13 0.12 29.57 -14.09
CA SER A 13 -0.26 28.17 -13.87
C SER A 13 -1.76 27.88 -14.02
N GLY A 14 -2.59 28.91 -14.25
CA GLY A 14 -4.06 28.79 -14.20
C GLY A 14 -4.60 28.61 -12.77
N GLY A 15 -3.74 28.66 -11.77
CA GLY A 15 -4.11 28.54 -10.36
C GLY A 15 -5.04 29.67 -9.89
N LEU A 16 -4.89 30.87 -10.45
CA LEU A 16 -5.75 32.00 -10.12
C LEU A 16 -7.20 31.79 -10.58
N GLN A 17 -7.42 31.21 -11.77
CA GLN A 17 -8.77 30.91 -12.28
C GLN A 17 -9.46 29.86 -11.41
N LYS A 18 -8.73 28.80 -11.02
CA LYS A 18 -9.24 27.79 -10.10
C LYS A 18 -9.58 28.40 -8.75
N PHE A 19 -8.72 29.24 -8.22
CA PHE A 19 -8.92 29.95 -6.97
C PHE A 19 -10.19 30.82 -7.01
N VAL A 20 -10.39 31.61 -8.06
CA VAL A 20 -11.62 32.43 -8.27
C VAL A 20 -12.87 31.54 -8.32
N HIS A 21 -12.79 30.38 -8.98
CA HIS A 21 -13.89 29.42 -9.02
C HIS A 21 -14.22 28.85 -7.61
N ASP A 22 -13.22 28.52 -6.83
CA ASP A 22 -13.41 28.03 -5.45
C ASP A 22 -13.95 29.14 -4.53
N CYS A 23 -13.56 30.40 -4.72
CA CYS A 23 -14.15 31.54 -4.02
C CYS A 23 -15.66 31.68 -4.29
N LYS A 24 -16.12 31.45 -5.53
CA LYS A 24 -17.55 31.52 -5.87
C LYS A 24 -18.37 30.51 -5.07
N LYS A 25 -17.86 29.30 -4.87
CA LYS A 25 -18.54 28.26 -4.05
C LYS A 25 -18.78 28.73 -2.61
N TYR A 26 -17.81 29.43 -2.02
CA TYR A 26 -17.97 29.99 -0.69
C TYR A 26 -18.95 31.15 -0.66
N ASN A 27 -18.97 31.99 -1.68
CA ASN A 27 -19.88 33.12 -1.76
C ASN A 27 -21.33 32.70 -1.99
N ASP A 28 -21.55 31.63 -2.80
CA ASP A 28 -22.88 31.07 -3.06
C ASP A 28 -23.54 30.51 -1.79
N SER A 29 -22.76 30.04 -0.83
CA SER A 29 -23.28 29.53 0.45
C SER A 29 -23.83 30.63 1.37
N LYS A 30 -23.47 31.92 1.15
CA LYS A 30 -23.81 33.09 1.99
C LYS A 30 -23.53 32.89 3.48
N GLN A 31 -22.70 31.93 3.84
CA GLN A 31 -22.35 31.58 5.22
C GLN A 31 -20.96 32.15 5.54
N SER A 32 -20.81 32.70 6.73
CA SER A 32 -19.49 33.11 7.26
C SER A 32 -18.81 31.87 7.84
N TYR A 33 -17.56 31.65 7.47
CA TYR A 33 -16.72 30.57 7.98
C TYR A 33 -15.57 31.14 8.83
N ALA A 34 -15.18 30.42 9.86
CA ALA A 34 -13.94 30.75 10.58
C ALA A 34 -12.73 30.62 9.67
N VAL A 35 -12.73 29.63 8.77
CA VAL A 35 -11.61 29.36 7.86
C VAL A 35 -12.14 29.03 6.45
N TYR A 36 -11.62 29.74 5.46
CA TYR A 36 -11.76 29.48 4.04
C TYR A 36 -10.52 28.75 3.55
N ARG A 37 -10.66 27.50 3.12
CA ARG A 37 -9.55 26.64 2.76
C ARG A 37 -9.41 26.54 1.24
N PHE A 38 -8.17 26.73 0.77
CA PHE A 38 -7.83 26.61 -0.65
C PHE A 38 -6.64 25.69 -0.85
N VAL A 39 -6.67 24.91 -1.93
CA VAL A 39 -5.60 24.02 -2.33
C VAL A 39 -4.92 24.58 -3.58
N ILE A 40 -3.64 24.90 -3.44
CA ILE A 40 -2.82 25.40 -4.53
C ILE A 40 -1.89 24.28 -4.99
N SER A 41 -2.09 23.85 -6.25
CA SER A 41 -1.17 22.89 -6.88
C SER A 41 0.11 23.61 -7.30
N ILE A 42 1.24 23.04 -6.94
CA ILE A 42 2.55 23.62 -7.18
C ILE A 42 3.37 22.66 -8.05
N ASN A 43 3.85 23.16 -9.18
CA ASN A 43 4.91 22.54 -9.95
C ASN A 43 6.25 23.17 -9.56
N PRO A 44 7.11 22.47 -8.81
CA PRO A 44 8.39 23.04 -8.36
C PRO A 44 9.31 23.48 -9.49
N SER A 45 9.26 22.82 -10.64
CA SER A 45 10.07 23.17 -11.81
C SER A 45 9.68 24.53 -12.38
N ASP A 46 8.36 24.78 -12.57
CA ASP A 46 7.86 26.04 -13.11
C ASP A 46 8.16 27.22 -12.18
N ILE A 47 8.09 26.99 -10.86
CA ILE A 47 8.43 28.04 -9.88
C ILE A 47 9.92 28.31 -9.87
N ALA A 48 10.77 27.27 -9.97
CA ALA A 48 12.21 27.44 -10.00
C ALA A 48 12.68 28.18 -11.25
N GLU A 49 12.00 28.03 -12.38
CA GLU A 49 12.23 28.82 -13.61
C GLU A 49 11.87 30.31 -13.42
N LEU A 50 10.80 30.58 -12.68
CA LEU A 50 10.41 31.98 -12.38
C LEU A 50 11.34 32.62 -11.35
N ASP A 51 11.60 31.96 -10.26
CA ASP A 51 12.50 32.39 -9.19
C ASP A 51 12.96 31.20 -8.35
N ALA A 52 14.24 30.90 -8.46
CA ALA A 52 14.87 29.79 -7.71
C ALA A 52 14.79 29.97 -6.20
N THR A 53 14.76 31.23 -5.71
CA THR A 53 14.68 31.54 -4.27
C THR A 53 13.32 31.14 -3.72
N LEU A 54 12.23 31.51 -4.42
CA LEU A 54 10.88 31.14 -4.02
C LEU A 54 10.69 29.61 -4.14
N GLY A 55 11.19 28.96 -5.21
CA GLY A 55 11.13 27.53 -5.40
C GLY A 55 11.80 26.76 -4.25
N ASN A 56 13.02 27.13 -3.90
CA ASN A 56 13.74 26.55 -2.76
C ASN A 56 13.02 26.79 -1.43
N TYR A 57 12.47 28.00 -1.24
CA TYR A 57 11.75 28.33 -0.02
C TYR A 57 10.49 27.48 0.17
N ILE A 58 9.72 27.22 -0.89
CA ILE A 58 8.54 26.34 -0.86
C ILE A 58 8.92 24.91 -0.51
N LEU A 59 10.00 24.38 -1.08
CA LEU A 59 10.42 23.01 -0.85
C LEU A 59 10.96 22.79 0.57
N HIS A 60 11.65 23.80 1.13
CA HIS A 60 12.30 23.67 2.45
C HIS A 60 11.43 24.15 3.61
N ASN A 61 10.55 25.11 3.39
CA ASN A 61 9.69 25.74 4.41
C ASN A 61 8.24 25.86 3.93
N PRO A 62 7.56 24.77 3.58
CA PRO A 62 6.22 24.79 2.97
C PRO A 62 5.16 25.48 3.84
N ILE A 63 5.26 25.38 5.16
CA ILE A 63 4.30 26.01 6.09
C ILE A 63 4.42 27.54 6.02
N GLN A 64 5.65 28.07 6.02
CA GLN A 64 5.87 29.51 5.90
C GLN A 64 5.61 30.01 4.48
N ALA A 65 5.92 29.18 3.46
CA ALA A 65 5.59 29.49 2.08
C ALA A 65 4.07 29.62 1.87
N ALA A 66 3.26 28.78 2.53
CA ALA A 66 1.81 28.89 2.50
C ALA A 66 1.29 30.25 2.98
N GLN A 67 1.97 30.92 3.93
CA GLN A 67 1.63 32.25 4.40
C GLN A 67 1.83 33.31 3.32
N ILE A 68 2.83 33.16 2.44
CA ILE A 68 3.02 34.07 1.29
C ILE A 68 1.80 33.96 0.37
N PHE A 69 1.37 32.75 0.03
CA PHE A 69 0.18 32.57 -0.80
C PHE A 69 -1.11 33.00 -0.10
N GLN A 70 -1.21 32.85 1.23
CA GLN A 70 -2.32 33.32 2.04
C GLN A 70 -2.50 34.85 1.87
N THR A 71 -1.40 35.60 2.00
CA THR A 71 -1.43 37.06 1.79
C THR A 71 -1.84 37.42 0.36
N VAL A 72 -1.29 36.75 -0.65
CA VAL A 72 -1.63 36.98 -2.06
C VAL A 72 -3.11 36.69 -2.32
N CYS A 73 -3.63 35.56 -1.82
CA CYS A 73 -5.04 35.20 -1.95
C CYS A 73 -5.96 36.19 -1.23
N PHE A 74 -5.57 36.68 -0.04
CA PHE A 74 -6.33 37.70 0.69
C PHE A 74 -6.45 38.99 -0.09
N ILE A 75 -5.34 39.47 -0.64
CA ILE A 75 -5.32 40.67 -1.50
C ILE A 75 -6.22 40.45 -2.72
N ALA A 76 -6.11 39.31 -3.40
CA ALA A 76 -6.92 39.00 -4.56
C ALA A 76 -8.43 38.97 -4.24
N ILE A 77 -8.84 38.36 -3.11
CA ILE A 77 -10.24 38.33 -2.67
C ILE A 77 -10.75 39.73 -2.40
N LYS A 78 -9.98 40.56 -1.70
CA LYS A 78 -10.39 41.93 -1.37
C LYS A 78 -10.46 42.84 -2.58
N THR A 79 -9.47 42.75 -3.47
CA THR A 79 -9.42 43.56 -4.69
C THR A 79 -10.54 43.24 -5.67
N LEU A 80 -10.85 41.94 -5.81
CA LEU A 80 -11.87 41.46 -6.75
C LEU A 80 -13.24 41.20 -6.10
N SER A 81 -13.39 41.50 -4.80
CA SER A 81 -14.62 41.31 -4.01
C SER A 81 -15.21 39.89 -4.18
N LEU A 82 -14.34 38.86 -4.13
CA LEU A 82 -14.73 37.46 -4.41
C LEU A 82 -15.53 36.79 -3.29
N ILE A 83 -15.27 37.16 -2.03
CA ILE A 83 -15.95 36.65 -0.83
C ILE A 83 -16.32 37.85 0.06
N GLU A 84 -17.60 38.18 0.13
CA GLU A 84 -18.10 39.32 0.88
C GLU A 84 -17.93 39.16 2.40
N GLN A 85 -18.10 37.95 2.91
CA GLN A 85 -18.06 37.64 4.35
C GLN A 85 -16.64 37.53 4.93
N LEU A 86 -15.61 37.53 4.10
CA LEU A 86 -14.22 37.46 4.55
C LEU A 86 -13.81 38.81 5.23
N GLN A 87 -13.39 38.73 6.48
CA GLN A 87 -12.98 39.92 7.25
C GLN A 87 -11.46 40.06 7.37
N THR A 88 -10.77 38.98 7.74
CA THR A 88 -9.35 38.99 8.04
C THR A 88 -8.55 37.97 7.23
N GLU A 89 -7.26 38.25 7.05
CA GLU A 89 -6.32 37.33 6.41
C GLU A 89 -6.21 36.00 7.16
N ALA A 90 -6.35 36.00 8.49
CA ALA A 90 -6.29 34.80 9.33
C ALA A 90 -7.38 33.77 9.02
N GLN A 91 -8.48 34.21 8.36
CA GLN A 91 -9.54 33.27 7.93
C GLN A 91 -9.15 32.44 6.68
N ILE A 92 -8.03 32.72 6.03
CA ILE A 92 -7.60 32.00 4.85
C ILE A 92 -6.59 30.92 5.26
N SER A 93 -6.84 29.68 4.84
CA SER A 93 -5.92 28.55 4.99
C SER A 93 -5.51 28.04 3.62
N ILE A 94 -4.21 28.04 3.35
CA ILE A 94 -3.63 27.57 2.09
C ILE A 94 -2.94 26.23 2.32
N LEU A 95 -3.32 25.23 1.54
CA LEU A 95 -2.63 23.96 1.44
C LEU A 95 -1.83 23.92 0.12
N LEU A 96 -0.51 23.82 0.24
CA LEU A 96 0.37 23.65 -0.92
C LEU A 96 0.45 22.17 -1.29
N LYS A 97 0.12 21.85 -2.55
CA LYS A 97 0.12 20.50 -3.10
C LYS A 97 1.16 20.38 -4.21
N PRO A 98 2.39 19.92 -3.89
CA PRO A 98 3.39 19.72 -4.94
C PRO A 98 2.98 18.56 -5.87
N THR A 99 3.18 18.76 -7.18
CA THR A 99 2.92 17.75 -8.20
C THR A 99 4.00 16.68 -8.20
N HIS A 100 5.24 17.08 -7.98
CA HIS A 100 6.41 16.21 -7.86
C HIS A 100 7.47 16.93 -7.00
N LEU A 101 8.53 16.21 -6.65
CA LEU A 101 9.74 16.79 -6.04
C LEU A 101 10.93 16.55 -6.98
N PRO A 102 11.98 17.37 -6.87
CA PRO A 102 13.22 17.11 -7.61
C PRO A 102 13.73 15.69 -7.37
N PRO A 103 14.21 14.98 -8.40
CA PRO A 103 14.67 13.59 -8.29
C PRO A 103 16.05 13.48 -7.61
N LEU A 104 16.20 14.13 -6.46
CA LEU A 104 17.42 14.14 -5.68
C LEU A 104 17.23 13.27 -4.42
N PRO A 105 18.26 12.50 -4.01
CA PRO A 105 18.20 11.66 -2.80
C PRO A 105 17.82 12.45 -1.53
N SER A 106 18.16 13.73 -1.47
CA SER A 106 17.84 14.61 -0.33
C SER A 106 16.34 14.87 -0.14
N TYR A 107 15.50 14.60 -1.14
CA TYR A 107 14.04 14.71 -1.06
C TYR A 107 13.35 13.36 -0.83
N VAL A 108 14.10 12.26 -0.87
CA VAL A 108 13.57 10.92 -0.61
C VAL A 108 13.74 10.59 0.86
N LEU A 109 12.63 10.36 1.53
CA LEU A 109 12.62 9.86 2.90
C LEU A 109 12.56 8.33 2.85
N SER A 110 13.67 7.69 3.21
CA SER A 110 13.69 6.25 3.39
C SER A 110 12.89 5.86 4.62
N LEU A 111 11.92 4.99 4.45
CA LEU A 111 11.07 4.51 5.53
C LEU A 111 11.85 3.68 6.56
N SER A 112 12.92 3.03 6.13
CA SER A 112 13.83 2.30 7.03
C SER A 112 14.64 3.22 7.95
N ALA A 113 14.89 4.46 7.54
CA ALA A 113 15.63 5.45 8.31
C ALA A 113 14.73 6.43 9.10
N PHE A 114 13.44 6.49 8.77
CA PHE A 114 12.46 7.29 9.50
C PHE A 114 12.18 6.68 10.90
N PRO A 115 12.12 7.45 12.02
CA PRO A 115 12.08 8.91 12.10
C PRO A 115 13.43 9.59 12.35
N PHE A 116 14.57 8.94 12.17
CA PHE A 116 15.86 9.43 12.67
C PHE A 116 16.57 10.43 11.75
N ASN A 117 16.38 10.31 10.43
CA ASN A 117 17.13 11.09 9.44
C ASN A 117 16.22 11.97 8.60
N TYR A 118 15.63 13.00 9.21
CA TYR A 118 14.87 13.99 8.45
C TYR A 118 14.98 15.39 9.07
N THR A 119 14.77 16.41 8.23
CA THR A 119 14.59 17.79 8.67
C THR A 119 13.10 18.06 8.80
N SER A 120 12.64 18.50 9.97
CA SER A 120 11.24 18.87 10.18
C SER A 120 10.79 19.98 9.25
N GLN A 121 9.50 20.02 8.90
CA GLN A 121 8.84 21.07 8.12
C GLN A 121 9.26 21.19 6.64
N ARG A 122 9.94 20.21 6.09
CA ARG A 122 10.30 20.14 4.67
C ARG A 122 9.43 19.13 3.93
N PHE A 123 9.21 19.33 2.62
CA PHE A 123 8.62 18.29 1.79
C PHE A 123 9.58 17.11 1.55
N TYR A 124 9.03 15.92 1.72
CA TYR A 124 9.70 14.66 1.37
C TYR A 124 8.79 13.78 0.52
N MET A 125 9.41 12.97 -0.29
CA MET A 125 8.79 11.90 -1.03
C MET A 125 9.10 10.57 -0.34
N SER A 126 8.09 9.75 -0.15
CA SER A 126 8.22 8.39 0.36
C SER A 126 7.41 7.44 -0.50
N GLU A 127 7.83 6.17 -0.53
CA GLU A 127 7.19 5.14 -1.31
C GLU A 127 6.95 3.90 -0.43
N GLY A 128 5.75 3.33 -0.51
CA GLY A 128 5.41 2.18 0.30
C GLY A 128 4.04 1.58 0.03
N ILE A 129 3.75 0.48 0.70
CA ILE A 129 2.50 -0.26 0.58
C ILE A 129 1.61 0.03 1.78
N ALA A 130 0.36 0.37 1.53
CA ALA A 130 -0.64 0.58 2.58
C ALA A 130 -1.05 -0.77 3.18
N ILE A 131 -0.75 -0.96 4.47
CA ILE A 131 -1.00 -2.22 5.18
C ILE A 131 -2.11 -2.12 6.22
N ALA A 132 -2.43 -0.93 6.69
CA ALA A 132 -3.55 -0.72 7.59
C ALA A 132 -4.22 0.62 7.32
N MET A 133 -5.52 0.67 7.51
CA MET A 133 -6.31 1.86 7.24
C MET A 133 -7.40 2.02 8.29
N GLY A 134 -7.37 3.16 8.99
CA GLY A 134 -8.40 3.55 9.93
C GLY A 134 -9.68 4.03 9.24
N THR A 135 -10.78 4.03 9.97
CA THR A 135 -12.00 4.72 9.56
C THR A 135 -11.78 6.23 9.47
N VAL A 136 -12.57 6.89 8.63
CA VAL A 136 -12.49 8.36 8.51
C VAL A 136 -13.11 8.99 9.76
N THR A 137 -12.33 9.86 10.39
CA THR A 137 -12.76 10.62 11.58
C THR A 137 -12.77 12.11 11.27
N LYS A 138 -13.47 12.90 12.08
CA LYS A 138 -13.44 14.36 11.97
C LYS A 138 -12.26 14.94 12.76
N TYR A 139 -11.75 16.06 12.28
CA TYR A 139 -10.76 16.87 12.97
C TYR A 139 -11.08 18.35 12.79
N THR A 140 -10.58 19.20 13.68
CA THR A 140 -10.79 20.64 13.59
C THR A 140 -9.78 21.24 12.59
N GLN A 141 -10.28 21.71 11.45
CA GLN A 141 -9.48 22.46 10.46
C GLN A 141 -9.14 23.85 10.97
N GLY A 142 -10.09 24.48 11.64
CA GLY A 142 -9.91 25.79 12.21
C GLY A 142 -11.02 26.14 13.18
N ALA A 143 -10.69 27.03 14.11
CA ALA A 143 -11.59 27.51 15.15
C ALA A 143 -11.44 29.01 15.35
N ARG A 144 -12.56 29.68 15.65
CA ARG A 144 -12.63 31.10 16.01
C ARG A 144 -12.60 31.22 17.53
N PHE A 145 -11.86 32.22 18.02
CA PHE A 145 -11.79 32.57 19.43
C PHE A 145 -12.18 34.03 19.66
N LEU A 146 -12.93 34.27 20.72
CA LEU A 146 -13.43 35.58 21.10
C LEU A 146 -12.91 35.94 22.48
N CYS A 147 -12.70 37.25 22.70
CA CYS A 147 -12.37 37.74 24.03
C CYS A 147 -13.57 37.61 24.95
N THR A 148 -13.33 37.16 26.19
CA THR A 148 -14.38 37.04 27.22
C THR A 148 -14.84 38.36 27.79
N GLU A 149 -14.08 39.45 27.57
CA GLU A 149 -14.44 40.78 28.02
C GLU A 149 -15.35 41.46 26.99
N GLU A 150 -16.60 41.70 27.35
CA GLU A 150 -17.64 42.28 26.46
C GLU A 150 -17.29 43.70 25.94
N THR A 151 -16.55 44.47 26.73
CA THR A 151 -16.13 45.82 26.34
C THR A 151 -14.95 45.85 25.39
N CYS A 152 -14.30 44.69 25.18
CA CYS A 152 -13.17 44.56 24.29
C CYS A 152 -13.60 44.51 22.82
N PRO A 153 -12.98 45.28 21.91
CA PRO A 153 -13.28 45.22 20.47
C PRO A 153 -13.11 43.82 19.86
N PHE A 154 -12.41 42.91 20.54
CA PHE A 154 -12.16 41.55 20.10
C PHE A 154 -13.12 40.53 20.72
N SER A 155 -14.20 41.00 21.41
CA SER A 155 -15.34 40.17 21.80
C SER A 155 -16.18 39.71 20.60
N GLU A 156 -16.00 40.36 19.45
CA GLU A 156 -16.64 40.04 18.18
C GLU A 156 -15.62 39.98 17.04
N GLY A 157 -16.06 39.47 15.88
CA GLY A 157 -15.24 39.44 14.66
C GLY A 157 -14.37 38.18 14.52
N PHE A 158 -13.40 38.22 13.61
CA PHE A 158 -12.55 37.07 13.22
C PHE A 158 -11.04 37.40 13.40
N ARG A 159 -10.71 38.07 14.51
CA ARG A 159 -9.30 38.43 14.79
C ARG A 159 -8.46 37.22 15.20
N TYR A 160 -9.03 36.39 16.06
CA TYR A 160 -8.33 35.21 16.60
C TYR A 160 -8.85 33.93 15.95
N ILE A 161 -8.09 33.44 14.97
CA ILE A 161 -8.37 32.21 14.25
C ILE A 161 -7.18 31.28 14.46
N ARG A 162 -7.45 30.02 14.80
CA ARG A 162 -6.45 28.97 14.78
C ARG A 162 -6.77 27.98 13.67
N VAL A 163 -5.75 27.63 12.91
CA VAL A 163 -5.81 26.66 11.82
C VAL A 163 -4.92 25.46 12.16
N HIS A 164 -5.37 24.28 11.81
CA HIS A 164 -4.57 23.08 11.97
C HIS A 164 -3.25 23.18 11.17
N LEU A 165 -2.15 22.91 11.84
CA LEU A 165 -0.82 22.83 11.25
C LEU A 165 -0.33 21.37 11.22
N PRO A 166 0.52 20.97 10.25
CA PRO A 166 1.11 19.63 10.21
C PRO A 166 1.76 19.25 11.55
N GLY A 167 1.35 18.09 12.11
CA GLY A 167 1.83 17.61 13.40
C GLY A 167 1.11 18.16 14.63
N ALA A 168 0.17 19.10 14.46
CA ALA A 168 -0.62 19.57 15.58
C ALA A 168 -1.62 18.52 16.05
N THR A 169 -1.80 18.43 17.37
CA THR A 169 -2.89 17.65 17.98
C THR A 169 -4.20 18.43 17.89
N GLU A 170 -5.34 17.74 18.09
CA GLU A 170 -6.65 18.39 18.18
C GLU A 170 -6.64 19.44 19.29
N SER A 171 -6.11 19.11 20.45
CA SER A 171 -6.00 20.03 21.57
C SER A 171 -5.15 21.27 21.26
N ALA A 172 -4.16 21.19 20.39
CA ALA A 172 -3.37 22.34 19.99
C ALA A 172 -4.15 23.35 19.14
N THR A 173 -5.18 22.90 18.42
CA THR A 173 -6.07 23.78 17.64
C THR A 173 -7.17 24.40 18.47
N VAL A 174 -7.70 23.68 19.47
CA VAL A 174 -8.89 24.11 20.25
C VAL A 174 -8.61 24.49 21.71
N ARG A 175 -7.34 24.51 22.16
CA ARG A 175 -7.04 24.85 23.56
C ARG A 175 -7.32 26.33 23.88
N ASN A 176 -7.76 26.55 25.15
CA ASN A 176 -8.14 27.85 25.70
C ASN A 176 -7.06 28.45 26.60
N ASP A 177 -5.78 28.31 26.26
CA ASP A 177 -4.65 28.73 27.08
C ASP A 177 -3.98 30.05 26.62
N PHE A 178 -4.66 30.82 25.81
CA PHE A 178 -4.14 32.09 25.30
C PHE A 178 -5.08 33.24 25.64
N VAL A 179 -4.47 34.41 25.69
CA VAL A 179 -5.12 35.63 26.15
C VAL A 179 -5.21 36.67 25.03
N CYS A 180 -6.15 37.55 25.16
CA CYS A 180 -6.33 38.70 24.26
C CYS A 180 -5.11 39.62 24.30
N SER A 181 -4.60 40.01 23.15
CA SER A 181 -3.44 40.90 23.03
C SER A 181 -3.74 42.37 23.47
N LEU A 182 -5.01 42.73 23.61
CA LEU A 182 -5.43 44.07 23.99
C LEU A 182 -5.71 44.21 25.48
N CYS A 183 -6.55 43.35 26.05
CA CYS A 183 -7.01 43.43 27.44
C CYS A 183 -6.47 42.34 28.35
N SER A 184 -5.68 41.38 27.81
CA SER A 184 -5.11 40.26 28.53
C SER A 184 -6.16 39.27 29.13
N SER A 185 -7.45 39.44 28.83
CA SER A 185 -8.50 38.52 29.24
C SER A 185 -8.40 37.19 28.46
N PRO A 186 -8.87 36.06 29.02
CA PRO A 186 -8.83 34.79 28.34
C PRO A 186 -9.65 34.79 27.05
N LEU A 187 -9.19 34.07 26.05
CA LEU A 187 -9.94 33.85 24.80
C LEU A 187 -10.73 32.53 24.91
N GLN A 188 -12.00 32.57 24.49
CA GLN A 188 -12.88 31.43 24.47
C GLN A 188 -13.23 31.04 23.04
N GLU A 189 -13.27 29.73 22.78
CA GLU A 189 -13.68 29.22 21.47
C GLU A 189 -15.17 29.46 21.21
N ASP A 190 -15.46 29.94 20.01
CA ASP A 190 -16.82 29.98 19.48
C ASP A 190 -17.11 28.72 18.67
N ILE A 191 -17.73 27.74 19.32
CA ILE A 191 -18.01 26.40 18.78
C ILE A 191 -18.88 26.46 17.50
N LYS A 192 -19.72 27.49 17.34
CA LYS A 192 -20.57 27.66 16.15
C LYS A 192 -19.76 27.85 14.86
N PHE A 193 -18.56 28.39 14.98
CA PHE A 193 -17.67 28.66 13.86
C PHE A 193 -16.50 27.65 13.75
N ARG A 194 -16.57 26.53 14.47
CA ARG A 194 -15.61 25.46 14.30
C ARG A 194 -15.80 24.81 12.94
N VAL A 195 -14.75 24.78 12.14
CA VAL A 195 -14.73 24.11 10.82
C VAL A 195 -14.13 22.73 11.00
N LEU A 196 -14.89 21.72 10.62
CA LEU A 196 -14.47 20.31 10.68
C LEU A 196 -14.07 19.80 9.30
N GLY A 197 -13.02 19.00 9.27
CA GLY A 197 -12.57 18.26 8.10
C GLY A 197 -12.50 16.77 8.34
N ASP A 198 -12.19 16.03 7.31
CA ASP A 198 -11.99 14.58 7.36
C ASP A 198 -10.53 14.24 7.62
N LYS A 199 -10.29 13.24 8.45
CA LYS A 199 -8.97 12.69 8.74
C LYS A 199 -9.00 11.17 8.66
N GLN A 200 -8.03 10.58 8.00
CA GLN A 200 -7.83 9.15 7.95
C GLN A 200 -6.37 8.81 8.26
N ILE A 201 -6.17 7.79 9.07
CA ILE A 201 -4.84 7.29 9.43
C ILE A 201 -4.58 6.05 8.60
N VAL A 202 -3.43 6.01 7.93
CA VAL A 202 -2.97 4.86 7.14
C VAL A 202 -1.59 4.45 7.65
N GLU A 203 -1.37 3.15 7.82
CA GLU A 203 -0.04 2.62 8.08
C GLU A 203 0.55 2.05 6.78
N MET A 204 1.81 2.35 6.53
CA MET A 204 2.54 1.88 5.35
C MET A 204 3.82 1.16 5.75
N ILE A 205 4.30 0.30 4.86
CA ILE A 205 5.62 -0.33 4.94
C ILE A 205 6.41 -0.07 3.66
N ASP A 206 7.74 -0.14 3.76
CA ASP A 206 8.60 -0.14 2.58
C ASP A 206 8.34 -1.40 1.75
N ALA A 207 8.20 -1.26 0.43
CA ALA A 207 8.00 -2.38 -0.49
C ALA A 207 9.12 -3.44 -0.41
N LYS A 208 10.34 -3.02 -0.05
CA LYS A 208 11.48 -3.92 0.15
C LYS A 208 11.28 -4.92 1.29
N VAL A 209 10.44 -4.58 2.26
CA VAL A 209 10.09 -5.48 3.38
C VAL A 209 9.42 -6.76 2.90
N LEU A 210 8.63 -6.71 1.82
CA LEU A 210 8.02 -7.91 1.25
C LEU A 210 9.08 -8.90 0.77
N ASN A 211 10.21 -8.44 0.26
CA ASN A 211 11.32 -9.31 -0.13
C ASN A 211 11.97 -10.00 1.07
N ALA A 212 12.07 -9.30 2.21
CA ALA A 212 12.57 -9.89 3.46
C ALA A 212 11.63 -10.96 4.02
N LEU A 213 10.32 -10.81 3.83
CA LEU A 213 9.30 -11.79 4.27
C LEU A 213 9.30 -13.09 3.44
N LYS A 214 9.95 -13.11 2.28
CA LYS A 214 10.02 -14.32 1.43
C LYS A 214 10.90 -15.44 1.99
N GLY A 215 11.72 -15.17 3.00
CA GLY A 215 12.46 -16.19 3.75
C GLY A 215 13.65 -16.84 3.03
N TYR A 216 13.98 -16.42 1.81
CA TYR A 216 15.10 -16.95 1.01
C TYR A 216 16.38 -16.10 1.10
N SER A 217 16.36 -15.04 1.89
CA SER A 217 17.57 -14.26 2.15
C SER A 217 18.52 -15.10 3.03
N ASN A 218 19.65 -15.52 2.47
CA ASN A 218 20.76 -16.10 3.24
C ASN A 218 21.38 -15.10 4.23
N ASP A 219 21.04 -13.83 4.10
CA ASP A 219 21.34 -12.80 5.08
C ASP A 219 20.47 -12.99 6.32
N LYS A 220 21.05 -13.60 7.35
CA LYS A 220 20.51 -13.65 8.73
C LYS A 220 20.48 -12.26 9.38
N SER A 221 20.43 -11.18 8.60
CA SER A 221 20.24 -9.85 9.14
C SER A 221 18.87 -9.78 9.82
N HIS A 222 18.87 -9.48 11.12
CA HIS A 222 17.66 -9.26 11.89
C HIS A 222 16.97 -7.99 11.38
N PHE A 223 16.03 -8.14 10.44
CA PHE A 223 15.23 -7.03 9.94
C PHE A 223 14.19 -6.65 10.99
N ARG A 224 14.22 -5.42 11.43
CA ARG A 224 13.11 -4.83 12.15
C ARG A 224 12.12 -4.27 11.13
N ILE A 225 10.98 -4.91 10.97
CA ILE A 225 9.88 -4.38 10.16
C ILE A 225 9.25 -3.23 10.93
N GLN A 226 9.36 -2.04 10.37
CA GLN A 226 8.77 -0.84 10.93
C GLN A 226 7.67 -0.33 10.03
N THR A 227 6.49 -0.12 10.60
CA THR A 227 5.40 0.61 9.98
C THR A 227 5.57 2.10 10.24
N PHE A 228 5.13 2.92 9.31
CA PHE A 228 5.07 4.35 9.52
C PHE A 228 3.65 4.86 9.29
N THR A 229 3.31 5.86 10.08
CA THR A 229 1.97 6.42 10.12
C THR A 229 1.85 7.56 9.13
N VAL A 230 0.77 7.58 8.37
CA VAL A 230 0.46 8.57 7.36
C VAL A 230 -0.90 9.20 7.68
N PHE A 231 -0.98 10.50 7.72
CA PHE A 231 -2.22 11.24 7.89
C PHE A 231 -2.72 11.78 6.55
N LEU A 232 -3.89 11.30 6.15
CA LEU A 232 -4.63 11.79 5.01
C LEU A 232 -5.73 12.74 5.52
N ARG A 233 -5.82 13.92 4.92
CA ARG A 233 -6.81 14.91 5.33
C ARG A 233 -7.69 15.32 4.17
N ASP A 234 -8.95 15.57 4.49
CA ASP A 234 -9.97 16.13 3.63
C ASP A 234 -10.11 15.39 2.29
N GLU A 235 -9.77 16.01 1.19
CA GLU A 235 -9.86 15.41 -0.15
C GLU A 235 -8.94 14.19 -0.38
N LEU A 236 -7.95 13.97 0.49
CA LEU A 236 -7.09 12.79 0.45
C LEU A 236 -7.64 11.61 1.24
N ALA A 237 -8.61 11.84 2.14
CA ALA A 237 -9.30 10.75 2.84
C ALA A 237 -9.96 9.80 1.83
N ASN A 238 -9.89 8.51 2.09
CA ASN A 238 -10.39 7.42 1.22
C ASN A 238 -9.71 7.30 -0.17
N LYS A 239 -8.68 8.08 -0.48
CA LYS A 239 -7.94 7.92 -1.76
C LYS A 239 -7.00 6.72 -1.78
N MET A 240 -6.55 6.26 -0.65
CA MET A 240 -5.72 5.07 -0.56
C MET A 240 -6.58 3.83 -0.36
N LYS A 241 -6.13 2.70 -0.92
CA LYS A 241 -6.72 1.37 -0.71
C LYS A 241 -5.66 0.45 -0.13
N ILE A 242 -6.05 -0.42 0.78
CA ILE A 242 -5.15 -1.40 1.40
C ILE A 242 -4.54 -2.31 0.33
N GLY A 243 -3.28 -2.66 0.50
CA GLY A 243 -2.52 -3.52 -0.40
C GLY A 243 -1.92 -2.81 -1.61
N ASN A 244 -2.33 -1.59 -1.91
CA ASN A 244 -1.77 -0.83 -3.02
C ASN A 244 -0.43 -0.18 -2.66
N HIS A 245 0.39 0.01 -3.68
CA HIS A 245 1.67 0.68 -3.60
C HIS A 245 1.51 2.15 -3.99
N TYR A 246 1.93 3.04 -3.10
CA TYR A 246 1.78 4.49 -3.28
C TYR A 246 3.10 5.21 -3.13
N LYS A 247 3.23 6.25 -3.93
CA LYS A 247 4.21 7.31 -3.77
C LYS A 247 3.51 8.51 -3.15
N ILE A 248 4.00 8.96 -2.03
CA ILE A 248 3.43 10.08 -1.28
C ILE A 248 4.41 11.22 -1.19
N ILE A 249 3.88 12.45 -1.20
CA ILE A 249 4.64 13.65 -0.88
C ILE A 249 3.99 14.28 0.34
N GLY A 250 4.78 14.56 1.36
CA GLY A 250 4.27 15.11 2.60
C GLY A 250 5.36 15.71 3.48
N ILE A 251 4.92 16.18 4.63
CA ILE A 251 5.77 16.83 5.64
C ILE A 251 5.87 15.88 6.83
N PRO A 252 7.08 15.43 7.23
CA PRO A 252 7.28 14.67 8.45
C PRO A 252 6.87 15.50 9.67
N ALA A 253 6.18 14.87 10.59
CA ALA A 253 5.70 15.48 11.80
C ALA A 253 5.77 14.50 12.98
N CYS A 254 5.71 15.01 14.19
CA CYS A 254 5.64 14.22 15.41
C CYS A 254 4.42 14.66 16.22
N VAL A 255 3.44 13.79 16.30
CA VAL A 255 2.22 14.03 17.09
C VAL A 255 2.45 13.47 18.49
N ARG A 256 2.26 14.30 19.51
CA ARG A 256 2.40 13.94 20.91
C ARG A 256 1.02 13.83 21.57
N ASN A 257 0.68 12.63 22.02
CA ASN A 257 -0.49 12.38 22.85
C ASN A 257 -0.01 11.94 24.25
N GLY A 258 0.02 12.88 25.18
CA GLY A 258 0.56 12.64 26.52
C GLY A 258 2.05 12.26 26.47
N LEU A 259 2.38 11.07 26.98
CA LEU A 259 3.75 10.54 26.99
C LEU A 259 4.15 9.84 25.68
N GLN A 260 3.21 9.57 24.80
CA GLN A 260 3.48 8.90 23.53
C GLN A 260 3.73 9.92 22.41
N ALA A 261 4.85 9.74 21.71
CA ALA A 261 5.19 10.50 20.51
C ALA A 261 5.12 9.58 19.29
N THR A 262 4.26 9.91 18.33
CA THR A 262 4.11 9.18 17.08
C THR A 262 4.71 9.98 15.95
N ALA A 263 5.76 9.44 15.33
CA ALA A 263 6.30 9.99 14.11
C ALA A 263 5.36 9.66 12.94
N CYS A 264 4.99 10.67 12.16
CA CYS A 264 4.03 10.53 11.07
C CYS A 264 4.42 11.42 9.89
N ILE A 265 3.75 11.20 8.77
CA ILE A 265 3.85 12.05 7.57
C ILE A 265 2.47 12.65 7.31
N GLU A 266 2.37 13.97 7.36
CA GLU A 266 1.19 14.70 6.89
C GLU A 266 1.26 14.82 5.37
N VAL A 267 0.35 14.13 4.68
CA VAL A 267 0.41 13.99 3.22
C VAL A 267 -0.23 15.17 2.51
N SER A 268 0.46 15.68 1.51
CA SER A 268 -0.02 16.73 0.60
C SER A 268 -0.41 16.17 -0.77
N SER A 269 0.21 15.07 -1.22
CA SER A 269 -0.07 14.44 -2.51
C SER A 269 0.09 12.92 -2.43
N VAL A 270 -0.80 12.19 -3.09
CA VAL A 270 -0.79 10.71 -3.20
C VAL A 270 -0.84 10.33 -4.67
N GLN A 271 0.05 9.44 -5.07
CA GLN A 271 0.09 8.86 -6.42
C GLN A 271 0.14 7.34 -6.31
N LEU A 272 -0.70 6.65 -7.07
CA LEU A 272 -0.65 5.20 -7.19
C LEU A 272 0.57 4.82 -8.03
N CYS A 273 1.46 3.99 -7.48
CA CYS A 273 2.54 3.39 -8.25
C CYS A 273 1.95 2.32 -9.17
N LYS A 274 2.13 2.49 -10.47
CA LYS A 274 1.84 1.41 -11.41
C LYS A 274 2.93 0.36 -11.28
N PRO A 275 2.60 -0.94 -11.36
CA PRO A 275 3.62 -1.97 -11.45
C PRO A 275 4.51 -1.66 -12.67
N ASN A 276 5.80 -1.72 -12.48
CA ASN A 276 6.72 -1.64 -13.58
C ASN A 276 6.42 -2.84 -14.49
N GLY A 277 5.95 -2.58 -15.70
CA GLY A 277 5.81 -3.61 -16.72
C GLY A 277 7.15 -4.33 -16.93
N PRO A 278 7.17 -5.50 -17.57
CA PRO A 278 8.40 -6.26 -17.80
C PRO A 278 9.40 -5.37 -18.55
N SER A 279 10.39 -4.87 -17.82
CA SER A 279 11.29 -3.86 -18.33
C SER A 279 12.33 -4.40 -19.30
N PHE A 280 12.62 -5.71 -19.24
CA PHE A 280 13.61 -6.31 -20.13
C PHE A 280 13.40 -7.83 -20.28
N VAL A 281 13.14 -8.26 -21.50
CA VAL A 281 13.29 -9.67 -21.90
C VAL A 281 14.77 -9.86 -22.27
N SER A 282 15.47 -10.77 -21.58
CA SER A 282 16.89 -11.03 -21.86
C SER A 282 17.09 -11.48 -23.31
N ASP A 283 18.22 -11.13 -23.89
CA ASP A 283 18.51 -11.52 -25.28
C ASP A 283 18.65 -13.04 -25.41
N ASN A 284 19.11 -13.73 -24.38
CA ASN A 284 19.13 -15.20 -24.32
C ASN A 284 17.71 -15.79 -24.41
N PHE A 285 16.73 -15.17 -23.76
CA PHE A 285 15.35 -15.62 -23.85
C PHE A 285 14.76 -15.40 -25.24
N LYS A 286 15.03 -14.23 -25.86
CA LYS A 286 14.62 -13.95 -27.25
C LYS A 286 15.25 -14.94 -28.22
N TYR A 287 16.53 -15.26 -28.02
CA TYR A 287 17.25 -16.24 -28.83
C TYR A 287 16.64 -17.65 -28.68
N LEU A 288 16.38 -18.11 -27.47
CA LEU A 288 15.68 -19.37 -27.22
C LEU A 288 14.31 -19.40 -27.93
N LEU A 289 13.54 -18.33 -27.82
CA LEU A 289 12.25 -18.21 -28.46
C LEU A 289 12.38 -18.29 -30.00
N SER A 290 13.39 -17.64 -30.59
CA SER A 290 13.63 -17.68 -32.04
C SER A 290 14.01 -19.08 -32.53
N LEU A 291 14.84 -19.81 -31.79
CA LEU A 291 15.24 -21.18 -32.12
C LEU A 291 14.12 -22.21 -31.99
N THR A 292 13.19 -21.96 -31.09
CA THR A 292 12.03 -22.85 -30.86
C THR A 292 10.77 -22.37 -31.56
N SER A 293 10.86 -21.35 -32.40
CA SER A 293 9.72 -20.76 -33.14
C SER A 293 8.96 -21.75 -34.00
N SER A 294 9.61 -22.84 -34.46
CA SER A 294 8.98 -23.91 -35.23
C SER A 294 8.07 -24.82 -34.40
N SER A 295 8.19 -24.83 -33.07
CA SER A 295 7.40 -25.70 -32.19
C SER A 295 7.23 -25.08 -30.81
N CYS A 296 6.00 -24.62 -30.51
CA CYS A 296 5.64 -24.09 -29.19
C CYS A 296 5.83 -25.13 -28.08
N TRP A 297 5.64 -26.43 -28.38
CA TRP A 297 5.82 -27.53 -27.43
C TRP A 297 7.30 -27.67 -27.01
N ARG A 298 8.23 -27.50 -27.96
CA ARG A 298 9.66 -27.55 -27.65
C ARG A 298 10.06 -26.45 -26.68
N PHE A 299 9.56 -25.25 -26.89
CA PHE A 299 9.80 -24.11 -25.99
C PHE A 299 9.28 -24.37 -24.57
N THR A 300 8.01 -24.77 -24.43
CA THR A 300 7.40 -25.05 -23.12
C THR A 300 8.06 -26.21 -22.41
N ALA A 301 8.46 -27.28 -23.12
CA ALA A 301 9.17 -28.41 -22.55
C ALA A 301 10.56 -28.00 -22.01
N ILE A 302 11.30 -27.19 -22.75
CA ILE A 302 12.60 -26.67 -22.31
C ILE A 302 12.41 -25.80 -21.05
N LEU A 303 11.44 -24.88 -21.03
CA LEU A 303 11.17 -24.05 -19.87
C LEU A 303 10.80 -24.88 -18.63
N ALA A 304 9.87 -25.85 -18.78
CA ALA A 304 9.48 -26.72 -17.68
C ALA A 304 10.64 -27.56 -17.16
N ASN A 305 11.50 -28.05 -18.04
CA ASN A 305 12.66 -28.85 -17.65
C ASN A 305 13.65 -28.06 -16.81
N ILE A 306 13.90 -26.79 -17.17
CA ILE A 306 14.92 -25.94 -16.57
C ILE A 306 14.40 -25.22 -15.34
N PHE A 307 13.11 -24.88 -15.35
CA PHE A 307 12.49 -24.14 -14.25
C PHE A 307 12.73 -24.85 -12.91
N ALA A 308 13.14 -24.06 -11.91
CA ALA A 308 13.43 -24.54 -10.56
C ALA A 308 14.49 -25.68 -10.49
N SER A 309 15.43 -25.74 -11.45
CA SER A 309 16.55 -26.68 -11.42
C SER A 309 17.44 -26.53 -10.18
N GLN A 310 17.31 -25.43 -9.45
CA GLN A 310 17.95 -25.23 -8.16
C GLN A 310 17.26 -26.01 -7.02
N VAL A 311 16.01 -26.41 -7.16
CA VAL A 311 15.21 -27.10 -6.14
C VAL A 311 15.10 -28.57 -6.43
N VAL A 312 14.81 -28.93 -7.68
CA VAL A 312 14.61 -30.30 -8.14
C VAL A 312 15.42 -30.55 -9.40
N PRO A 313 15.90 -31.79 -9.65
CA PRO A 313 16.67 -32.09 -10.85
C PRO A 313 15.84 -31.84 -12.13
N PRO A 314 16.51 -31.48 -13.24
CA PRO A 314 15.88 -31.39 -14.55
C PRO A 314 15.13 -32.68 -14.90
N GLY A 315 14.01 -32.58 -15.61
CA GLY A 315 13.21 -33.73 -16.00
C GLY A 315 12.23 -34.25 -14.95
N THR A 316 12.27 -33.74 -13.71
CA THR A 316 11.32 -34.09 -12.64
C THR A 316 10.22 -33.07 -12.49
N TYR A 317 9.00 -33.51 -12.16
CA TYR A 317 7.82 -32.66 -11.90
C TYR A 317 7.46 -31.70 -13.06
N ASN A 318 7.74 -32.08 -14.31
CA ASN A 318 7.58 -31.18 -15.46
C ASN A 318 6.15 -30.65 -15.64
N THR A 319 5.13 -31.50 -15.45
CA THR A 319 3.72 -31.07 -15.52
C THR A 319 3.40 -30.03 -14.46
N LEU A 320 3.85 -30.27 -13.22
CA LEU A 320 3.66 -29.33 -12.13
C LEU A 320 4.43 -28.02 -12.37
N LYS A 321 5.68 -28.11 -12.83
CA LYS A 321 6.49 -26.93 -13.18
C LYS A 321 5.81 -26.08 -14.26
N LEU A 322 5.19 -26.74 -15.26
CA LEU A 322 4.44 -26.03 -16.30
C LEU A 322 3.20 -25.35 -15.72
N ALA A 323 2.44 -26.00 -14.85
CA ALA A 323 1.28 -25.41 -14.18
C ALA A 323 1.69 -24.18 -13.33
N ILE A 324 2.80 -24.31 -12.60
CA ILE A 324 3.38 -23.18 -11.83
C ILE A 324 3.75 -22.01 -12.75
N LEU A 325 4.44 -22.29 -13.87
CA LEU A 325 4.82 -21.26 -14.85
C LEU A 325 3.60 -20.57 -15.45
N LEU A 326 2.54 -21.30 -15.79
CA LEU A 326 1.29 -20.73 -16.30
C LEU A 326 0.66 -19.78 -15.28
N SER A 327 0.57 -20.20 -14.01
CA SER A 327 0.02 -19.34 -12.96
C SER A 327 0.92 -18.13 -12.65
N LEU A 328 2.26 -18.26 -12.76
CA LEU A 328 3.19 -17.13 -12.62
C LEU A 328 3.01 -16.08 -13.72
N VAL A 329 2.86 -16.51 -14.97
CA VAL A 329 2.68 -15.60 -16.11
C VAL A 329 1.31 -14.91 -16.06
N GLN A 330 0.31 -15.57 -15.47
CA GLN A 330 -1.05 -15.04 -15.30
C GLN A 330 -1.13 -13.93 -14.24
N THR A 331 -0.08 -13.70 -13.44
CA THR A 331 -0.12 -12.65 -12.42
C THR A 331 -0.30 -11.28 -13.09
N CYS A 332 -1.40 -10.60 -12.78
CA CYS A 332 -1.74 -9.31 -13.38
C CYS A 332 -2.59 -8.49 -12.41
N GLU A 333 -2.36 -7.16 -12.38
CA GLU A 333 -3.17 -6.21 -11.60
C GLU A 333 -4.42 -5.69 -12.36
N LYS A 334 -4.87 -6.34 -13.41
CA LYS A 334 -6.07 -5.91 -14.16
C LYS A 334 -7.33 -6.23 -13.36
N GLU A 335 -8.26 -5.30 -13.32
CA GLU A 335 -9.52 -5.44 -12.57
C GLU A 335 -10.41 -6.61 -13.09
N ASN A 336 -10.27 -7.01 -14.34
CA ASN A 336 -11.02 -8.09 -14.98
C ASN A 336 -10.09 -9.23 -15.42
N ALA A 337 -9.02 -9.51 -14.69
CA ALA A 337 -8.13 -10.61 -15.02
C ALA A 337 -8.75 -11.94 -14.57
N ASP A 338 -8.65 -12.94 -15.41
CA ASP A 338 -8.89 -14.32 -15.00
C ASP A 338 -7.77 -14.74 -14.04
N TYR A 339 -8.13 -15.39 -12.95
CA TYR A 339 -7.19 -15.87 -11.94
C TYR A 339 -6.92 -17.34 -12.15
N LEU A 340 -5.66 -17.74 -12.07
CA LEU A 340 -5.26 -19.13 -12.22
C LEU A 340 -4.72 -19.65 -10.88
N ASP A 341 -5.65 -19.97 -9.99
CA ASP A 341 -5.35 -20.57 -8.69
C ASP A 341 -4.89 -21.99 -8.85
N LEU A 342 -3.90 -22.41 -8.06
CA LEU A 342 -3.26 -23.72 -8.16
C LEU A 342 -3.46 -24.52 -6.87
N LEU A 343 -4.03 -25.70 -7.00
CA LEU A 343 -4.10 -26.69 -5.94
C LEU A 343 -3.34 -27.96 -6.36
N ILE A 344 -2.45 -28.42 -5.49
CA ILE A 344 -1.64 -29.62 -5.71
C ILE A 344 -2.05 -30.69 -4.71
N VAL A 345 -2.40 -31.86 -5.21
CA VAL A 345 -2.66 -33.05 -4.40
C VAL A 345 -1.42 -33.94 -4.45
N THR A 346 -0.79 -34.16 -3.32
CA THR A 346 0.54 -34.84 -3.29
C THR A 346 0.77 -35.63 -2.02
N SER A 347 1.62 -36.66 -2.11
CA SER A 347 2.24 -37.35 -0.97
C SER A 347 3.65 -36.80 -0.66
N ASP A 348 4.25 -36.00 -1.53
CA ASP A 348 5.60 -35.45 -1.39
C ASP A 348 5.56 -33.97 -0.97
N THR A 349 5.02 -33.70 0.20
CA THR A 349 4.75 -32.36 0.72
C THR A 349 6.01 -31.51 0.87
N LEU A 350 7.16 -32.12 1.25
CA LEU A 350 8.40 -31.37 1.49
C LEU A 350 9.00 -30.78 0.21
N VAL A 351 9.03 -31.56 -0.86
CA VAL A 351 9.58 -31.10 -2.14
C VAL A 351 8.65 -30.09 -2.79
N ILE A 352 7.34 -30.36 -2.72
CA ILE A 352 6.32 -29.44 -3.26
C ILE A 352 6.33 -28.10 -2.51
N ASP A 353 6.40 -28.10 -1.17
CA ASP A 353 6.52 -26.84 -0.40
C ASP A 353 7.76 -26.05 -0.82
N ARG A 354 8.90 -26.70 -0.98
CA ARG A 354 10.13 -26.04 -1.46
C ARG A 354 9.99 -25.46 -2.86
N LEU A 355 9.39 -26.22 -3.77
CA LEU A 355 9.19 -25.81 -5.16
C LEU A 355 8.26 -24.60 -5.26
N LEU A 356 7.12 -24.64 -4.56
CA LEU A 356 6.17 -23.52 -4.51
C LEU A 356 6.80 -22.28 -3.85
N ASN A 357 7.50 -22.47 -2.74
CA ASN A 357 8.14 -21.38 -2.03
C ASN A 357 9.23 -20.69 -2.89
N TYR A 358 10.05 -21.49 -3.57
CA TYR A 358 11.02 -20.96 -4.55
C TYR A 358 10.33 -20.12 -5.63
N SER A 359 9.25 -20.66 -6.18
CA SER A 359 8.50 -20.01 -7.27
C SER A 359 7.86 -18.69 -6.85
N VAL A 360 7.28 -18.65 -5.66
CA VAL A 360 6.70 -17.42 -5.06
C VAL A 360 7.75 -16.34 -4.84
N CYS A 361 8.99 -16.73 -4.48
CA CYS A 361 10.08 -15.78 -4.27
C CYS A 361 10.53 -15.05 -5.55
N LEU A 362 10.21 -15.57 -6.73
CA LEU A 362 10.53 -14.92 -8.01
C LEU A 362 9.67 -13.68 -8.28
N LEU A 363 8.49 -13.59 -7.65
CA LEU A 363 7.57 -12.47 -7.86
C LEU A 363 7.81 -11.33 -6.87
N PRO A 364 7.68 -10.07 -7.28
CA PRO A 364 7.73 -8.93 -6.37
C PRO A 364 6.66 -9.00 -5.27
N ARG A 365 5.47 -9.49 -5.62
CA ARG A 365 4.29 -9.63 -4.75
C ARG A 365 3.96 -11.10 -4.44
N GLY A 366 4.97 -11.96 -4.37
CA GLY A 366 4.80 -13.32 -3.88
C GLY A 366 4.82 -13.35 -2.35
N ILE A 367 3.78 -13.82 -1.72
CA ILE A 367 3.64 -13.89 -0.25
C ILE A 367 3.42 -15.34 0.18
N ARG A 368 4.28 -15.83 1.07
CA ARG A 368 4.02 -17.06 1.81
C ARG A 368 3.19 -16.70 3.06
N HIS A 369 2.01 -17.29 3.17
CA HIS A 369 1.15 -17.07 4.32
C HIS A 369 1.69 -17.79 5.57
N PRO A 370 1.91 -17.09 6.70
CA PRO A 370 2.27 -17.74 7.95
C PRO A 370 1.06 -18.48 8.55
N PRO A 371 1.18 -19.75 8.97
CA PRO A 371 0.03 -20.56 9.45
C PRO A 371 -0.71 -19.95 10.65
N SER A 372 -0.01 -19.16 11.46
CA SER A 372 -0.58 -18.50 12.66
C SER A 372 -1.33 -17.18 12.37
N SER A 373 -1.29 -16.68 11.15
CA SER A 373 -1.85 -15.39 10.77
C SER A 373 -3.25 -15.53 10.13
N GLU A 374 -3.89 -14.40 9.86
CA GLU A 374 -5.11 -14.37 9.05
C GLU A 374 -4.77 -14.23 7.57
N ILE A 375 -5.48 -14.99 6.70
CA ILE A 375 -5.32 -14.90 5.25
C ILE A 375 -5.96 -13.61 4.72
N PHE A 376 -7.15 -13.29 5.24
CA PHE A 376 -7.99 -12.17 4.83
C PHE A 376 -7.93 -11.00 5.80
N PRO A 377 -8.25 -9.78 5.37
CA PRO A 377 -8.24 -8.60 6.21
C PRO A 377 -9.05 -8.75 7.49
N SER A 378 -8.54 -8.20 8.55
CA SER A 378 -9.14 -8.22 9.89
C SER A 378 -9.23 -6.83 10.48
N VAL A 379 -10.09 -6.65 11.49
CA VAL A 379 -10.27 -5.38 12.19
C VAL A 379 -9.59 -5.41 13.56
N SER A 380 -8.77 -4.42 13.80
CA SER A 380 -8.15 -4.17 15.10
C SER A 380 -8.50 -2.77 15.63
N LYS A 381 -8.20 -2.53 16.89
CA LYS A 381 -8.22 -1.15 17.41
C LYS A 381 -7.03 -0.38 16.85
N ASP A 382 -7.26 0.89 16.57
CA ASP A 382 -6.22 1.83 16.19
C ASP A 382 -5.10 1.89 17.25
N LYS A 383 -3.85 1.85 16.81
CA LYS A 383 -2.68 1.90 17.68
C LYS A 383 -2.39 3.30 18.23
N HIS A 384 -3.03 4.32 17.69
CA HIS A 384 -2.77 5.72 18.02
C HIS A 384 -3.68 6.26 19.14
N GLY A 385 -4.46 5.38 19.78
CA GLY A 385 -5.29 5.73 20.94
C GLY A 385 -6.56 6.50 20.62
N THR A 386 -6.97 6.58 19.35
CA THR A 386 -8.25 7.20 18.97
C THR A 386 -9.45 6.30 19.27
N GLY A 387 -9.21 5.00 19.53
CA GLY A 387 -10.27 4.02 19.80
C GLY A 387 -11.04 3.57 18.56
N THR A 388 -10.72 4.10 17.40
CA THR A 388 -11.39 3.80 16.13
C THR A 388 -10.97 2.44 15.56
N ALA A 389 -11.74 1.93 14.61
CA ALA A 389 -11.42 0.70 13.89
C ALA A 389 -10.27 0.93 12.91
N SER A 390 -9.39 -0.04 12.82
CA SER A 390 -8.32 -0.10 11.81
C SER A 390 -8.39 -1.45 11.09
N ILE A 391 -8.56 -1.41 9.77
CA ILE A 391 -8.56 -2.59 8.91
C ILE A 391 -7.11 -2.93 8.59
N GLN A 392 -6.68 -4.16 8.93
CA GLN A 392 -5.33 -4.63 8.69
C GLN A 392 -5.29 -5.46 7.40
N ALA A 393 -4.31 -5.19 6.53
CA ALA A 393 -4.02 -6.04 5.39
C ALA A 393 -3.42 -7.37 5.87
N CYS A 394 -3.91 -8.46 5.28
CA CYS A 394 -3.36 -9.78 5.50
C CYS A 394 -2.78 -10.34 4.21
N SER A 395 -2.29 -11.58 4.23
CA SER A 395 -1.49 -12.16 3.15
C SER A 395 -2.13 -12.04 1.76
N ALA A 396 -3.45 -12.27 1.66
CA ALA A 396 -4.16 -12.20 0.38
C ALA A 396 -4.14 -10.80 -0.26
N VAL A 397 -4.25 -9.74 0.57
CA VAL A 397 -4.25 -8.36 0.07
C VAL A 397 -2.84 -7.85 -0.18
N LEU A 398 -1.86 -8.28 0.63
CA LEU A 398 -0.45 -7.95 0.41
C LEU A 398 0.11 -8.59 -0.87
N ALA A 399 -0.43 -9.75 -1.28
CA ALA A 399 -0.07 -10.44 -2.51
C ALA A 399 -0.75 -9.87 -3.76
N LYS A 400 -1.37 -8.71 -3.69
CA LYS A 400 -2.09 -8.08 -4.81
C LYS A 400 -1.25 -8.02 -6.08
N GLY A 401 -1.80 -8.50 -7.20
CA GLY A 401 -1.10 -8.60 -8.48
C GLY A 401 -0.03 -9.69 -8.54
N GLY A 402 0.01 -10.58 -7.54
CA GLY A 402 0.95 -11.68 -7.43
C GLY A 402 0.30 -12.96 -6.91
N ILE A 403 1.01 -13.67 -6.05
CA ILE A 403 0.61 -14.98 -5.55
C ILE A 403 0.61 -15.01 -4.03
N CYS A 404 -0.48 -15.50 -3.45
CA CYS A 404 -0.60 -15.85 -2.05
C CYS A 404 -0.46 -17.39 -1.90
N TYR A 405 0.67 -17.84 -1.40
CA TYR A 405 0.91 -19.23 -1.10
C TYR A 405 0.44 -19.55 0.32
N ILE A 406 -0.63 -20.34 0.44
CA ILE A 406 -1.31 -20.63 1.71
C ILE A 406 -0.65 -21.81 2.45
N GLY A 407 -0.06 -22.75 1.71
CA GLY A 407 0.50 -23.98 2.26
C GLY A 407 -0.49 -25.16 2.24
N ASP A 408 -0.45 -26.02 3.26
CA ASP A 408 -1.28 -27.20 3.34
C ASP A 408 -2.71 -26.87 3.83
N LEU A 409 -3.70 -27.11 2.97
CA LEU A 409 -5.12 -26.85 3.28
C LEU A 409 -5.68 -27.83 4.33
N SER A 410 -5.11 -29.02 4.48
CA SER A 410 -5.59 -29.99 5.47
C SER A 410 -5.42 -29.51 6.91
N SER A 411 -4.53 -28.54 7.13
CA SER A 411 -4.29 -27.92 8.44
C SER A 411 -5.31 -26.85 8.83
N TYR A 412 -6.18 -26.40 7.91
CA TYR A 412 -7.10 -25.29 8.15
C TYR A 412 -8.45 -25.76 8.69
N LYS A 413 -9.03 -24.93 9.56
CA LYS A 413 -10.39 -25.13 10.07
C LYS A 413 -11.43 -24.83 8.98
N LYS A 414 -12.59 -25.48 9.09
CA LYS A 414 -13.71 -25.35 8.16
C LYS A 414 -14.09 -23.89 7.86
N ASP A 415 -14.19 -23.06 8.89
CA ASP A 415 -14.56 -21.64 8.74
C ASP A 415 -13.58 -20.86 7.83
N LYS A 416 -12.27 -21.15 7.95
CA LYS A 416 -11.25 -20.54 7.09
C LYS A 416 -11.32 -21.04 5.65
N LEU A 417 -11.66 -22.30 5.45
CA LEU A 417 -11.86 -22.88 4.11
C LEU A 417 -13.10 -22.31 3.42
N GLU A 418 -14.18 -22.06 4.16
CA GLU A 418 -15.38 -21.40 3.64
C GLU A 418 -15.10 -19.93 3.23
N LEU A 419 -14.30 -19.20 4.00
CA LEU A 419 -13.86 -17.86 3.62
C LEU A 419 -12.96 -17.88 2.36
N LEU A 420 -12.09 -18.87 2.25
CA LEU A 420 -11.26 -19.04 1.05
C LEU A 420 -12.12 -19.35 -0.17
N GLN A 421 -13.09 -20.26 -0.04
CA GLN A 421 -14.03 -20.58 -1.11
C GLN A 421 -14.78 -19.31 -1.58
N SER A 422 -15.35 -18.57 -0.65
CA SER A 422 -16.02 -17.30 -0.98
C SER A 422 -15.11 -16.31 -1.70
N ALA A 423 -13.85 -16.23 -1.28
CA ALA A 423 -12.86 -15.34 -1.91
C ALA A 423 -12.45 -15.82 -3.31
N LEU A 424 -12.34 -17.12 -3.55
CA LEU A 424 -12.08 -17.68 -4.88
C LEU A 424 -13.22 -17.41 -5.86
N GLU A 425 -14.49 -17.52 -5.39
CA GLU A 425 -15.68 -17.30 -6.19
C GLU A 425 -15.94 -15.83 -6.49
N SER A 426 -15.91 -14.98 -5.45
CA SER A 426 -16.32 -13.57 -5.55
C SER A 426 -15.17 -12.59 -5.85
N ARG A 427 -13.93 -13.02 -5.65
CA ARG A 427 -12.72 -12.17 -5.69
C ARG A 427 -12.81 -10.93 -4.79
N THR A 428 -13.63 -11.06 -3.73
CA THR A 428 -13.79 -10.04 -2.72
C THR A 428 -13.82 -10.67 -1.33
N THR A 429 -13.50 -9.89 -0.34
CA THR A 429 -13.67 -10.23 1.06
C THR A 429 -14.36 -9.09 1.77
N THR A 430 -15.23 -9.41 2.70
CA THR A 430 -15.99 -8.42 3.44
C THR A 430 -15.53 -8.38 4.88
N VAL A 431 -15.23 -7.18 5.35
CA VAL A 431 -14.82 -6.90 6.72
C VAL A 431 -15.96 -6.22 7.46
N PHE A 432 -16.37 -6.79 8.56
CA PHE A 432 -17.42 -6.25 9.41
C PHE A 432 -16.82 -5.46 10.58
N ILE A 433 -17.25 -4.21 10.73
CA ILE A 433 -16.81 -3.29 11.79
C ILE A 433 -18.01 -3.02 12.72
N PRO A 434 -18.05 -3.61 13.92
CA PRO A 434 -19.14 -3.36 14.85
C PRO A 434 -19.04 -1.96 15.45
N GLY A 435 -20.02 -1.10 15.18
CA GLY A 435 -20.05 0.30 15.60
C GLY A 435 -19.91 0.48 17.12
N LYS A 436 -20.64 -0.28 17.91
CA LYS A 436 -20.58 -0.23 19.39
C LYS A 436 -19.17 -0.46 19.96
N LYS A 437 -18.36 -1.30 19.30
CA LYS A 437 -17.00 -1.63 19.77
C LYS A 437 -16.01 -0.50 19.51
N TYR A 438 -16.24 0.29 18.48
CA TYR A 438 -15.32 1.32 17.98
C TYR A 438 -15.86 2.75 18.09
N GLY A 439 -16.97 2.93 18.83
CA GLY A 439 -17.51 4.27 19.11
C GLY A 439 -18.26 4.90 17.94
N GLU A 440 -18.75 4.10 17.00
CA GLU A 440 -19.57 4.55 15.89
C GLU A 440 -21.06 4.24 16.11
N GLU A 441 -21.94 5.04 15.53
CA GLU A 441 -23.40 4.89 15.74
C GLU A 441 -23.96 3.64 15.04
N ALA A 442 -23.38 3.24 13.91
CA ALA A 442 -23.83 2.13 13.10
C ALA A 442 -22.71 1.15 12.78
N ASP A 443 -23.09 -0.11 12.59
CA ASP A 443 -22.21 -1.14 12.08
C ASP A 443 -21.84 -0.83 10.62
N GLN A 444 -20.58 -1.01 10.28
CA GLN A 444 -20.06 -0.78 8.92
C GLN A 444 -19.59 -2.08 8.30
N GLN A 445 -19.77 -2.19 6.99
CA GLN A 445 -19.30 -3.29 6.20
C GLN A 445 -18.45 -2.77 5.06
N VAL A 446 -17.19 -3.22 5.00
CA VAL A 446 -16.23 -2.80 3.99
C VAL A 446 -15.88 -3.98 3.11
N THR A 447 -16.12 -3.86 1.81
CA THR A 447 -15.75 -4.88 0.82
C THR A 447 -14.39 -4.54 0.20
N ILE A 448 -13.48 -5.49 0.22
CA ILE A 448 -12.11 -5.36 -0.29
C ILE A 448 -11.92 -6.36 -1.42
N SER A 449 -11.42 -5.91 -2.57
CA SER A 449 -11.10 -6.78 -3.71
C SER A 449 -9.84 -7.61 -3.42
N VAL A 450 -9.90 -8.89 -3.78
CA VAL A 450 -8.80 -9.86 -3.65
C VAL A 450 -8.26 -10.16 -5.04
N GLN A 451 -7.21 -9.45 -5.42
CA GLN A 451 -6.58 -9.51 -6.75
C GLN A 451 -5.26 -10.29 -6.68
N THR A 452 -5.34 -11.58 -6.34
CA THR A 452 -4.18 -12.46 -6.20
C THR A 452 -4.54 -13.88 -6.63
N ASN A 453 -3.56 -14.63 -7.14
CA ASN A 453 -3.69 -16.07 -7.32
C ASN A 453 -3.37 -16.77 -6.00
N PHE A 454 -4.18 -17.76 -5.66
CA PHE A 454 -3.93 -18.61 -4.48
C PHE A 454 -3.24 -19.89 -4.88
N TRP A 455 -2.17 -20.24 -4.18
CA TRP A 455 -1.49 -21.51 -4.29
C TRP A 455 -1.58 -22.30 -3.00
N SER A 456 -1.85 -23.58 -3.14
CA SER A 456 -1.99 -24.48 -2.00
C SER A 456 -1.65 -25.90 -2.38
N PHE A 457 -1.44 -26.75 -1.38
CA PHE A 457 -1.37 -28.18 -1.57
C PHE A 457 -2.18 -28.94 -0.50
N VAL A 458 -2.42 -30.22 -0.75
CA VAL A 458 -3.08 -31.14 0.15
C VAL A 458 -2.27 -32.42 0.24
N ASP A 459 -2.05 -32.88 1.46
CA ASP A 459 -1.40 -34.17 1.73
C ASP A 459 -2.40 -35.32 1.65
N VAL A 460 -2.14 -36.26 0.73
CA VAL A 460 -2.98 -37.45 0.54
C VAL A 460 -2.82 -38.43 1.70
N ASP A 461 -1.64 -38.49 2.31
CA ASP A 461 -1.34 -39.45 3.38
C ASP A 461 -1.96 -39.05 4.73
N SER A 462 -2.37 -37.81 4.87
CA SER A 462 -3.01 -37.29 6.09
C SER A 462 -4.47 -37.73 6.24
N SER A 463 -5.10 -38.29 5.19
CA SER A 463 -6.47 -38.77 5.28
C SER A 463 -6.58 -40.08 6.08
N PRO A 464 -7.55 -40.21 7.02
CA PRO A 464 -7.74 -41.44 7.78
C PRO A 464 -8.05 -42.58 6.82
N LYS A 465 -7.17 -43.62 6.83
CA LYS A 465 -7.13 -44.76 5.93
C LYS A 465 -8.48 -45.43 5.81
N LYS A 466 -9.27 -45.12 4.82
CA LYS A 466 -10.18 -46.07 4.18
C LYS A 466 -9.37 -46.72 3.05
N HIS A 467 -9.25 -48.03 3.09
CA HIS A 467 -8.61 -48.83 2.06
C HIS A 467 -9.20 -48.47 0.70
N ILE A 468 -8.53 -47.63 -0.07
CA ILE A 468 -8.86 -47.34 -1.45
C ILE A 468 -8.04 -48.31 -2.28
N GLN A 469 -8.72 -49.17 -3.03
CA GLN A 469 -8.09 -50.07 -4.01
C GLN A 469 -7.34 -49.21 -5.03
N LYS A 470 -6.05 -49.51 -5.20
CA LYS A 470 -5.06 -48.73 -5.96
C LYS A 470 -5.25 -48.66 -7.48
N ASP A 471 -6.30 -49.26 -8.06
CA ASP A 471 -6.23 -49.67 -9.46
C ASP A 471 -7.00 -48.82 -10.48
N ASN A 472 -7.77 -47.78 -10.09
CA ASN A 472 -8.48 -46.93 -11.07
C ASN A 472 -8.66 -45.51 -10.58
N PHE A 473 -7.63 -44.71 -10.63
CA PHE A 473 -7.76 -43.26 -10.39
C PHE A 473 -8.13 -42.49 -11.66
N LEU A 474 -9.41 -42.32 -11.87
CA LEU A 474 -9.91 -41.16 -12.61
C LEU A 474 -9.83 -39.95 -11.67
N ILE A 475 -9.29 -38.83 -12.15
CA ILE A 475 -9.09 -37.59 -11.38
C ILE A 475 -10.37 -37.13 -10.65
N GLY A 476 -11.56 -37.52 -11.11
CA GLY A 476 -12.84 -37.24 -10.48
C GLY A 476 -13.25 -38.16 -9.31
N GLN A 477 -12.45 -39.16 -8.94
CA GLN A 477 -12.75 -40.12 -7.85
C GLN A 477 -11.79 -40.01 -6.66
N MET A 478 -10.95 -38.98 -6.61
CA MET A 478 -10.12 -38.72 -5.44
C MET A 478 -10.99 -38.23 -4.28
N ASP A 479 -11.18 -39.10 -3.30
CA ASP A 479 -11.72 -38.71 -1.99
C ASP A 479 -10.66 -37.86 -1.24
N VAL A 480 -10.59 -36.58 -1.57
CA VAL A 480 -9.92 -35.58 -0.75
C VAL A 480 -10.88 -35.27 0.40
N SER A 481 -11.09 -36.24 1.28
CA SER A 481 -12.15 -36.28 2.29
C SER A 481 -12.10 -35.12 3.33
N LEU A 482 -11.03 -34.35 3.32
CA LEU A 482 -10.81 -33.25 4.25
C LEU A 482 -11.22 -31.89 3.65
N ILE A 483 -11.41 -31.77 2.34
CA ILE A 483 -11.71 -30.50 1.68
C ILE A 483 -13.11 -30.54 1.07
N PRO A 484 -13.91 -29.49 1.27
CA PRO A 484 -15.23 -29.39 0.64
C PRO A 484 -15.12 -29.45 -0.90
N PRO A 485 -15.94 -30.25 -1.60
CA PRO A 485 -15.91 -30.36 -3.06
C PRO A 485 -16.04 -28.99 -3.76
N ASN A 486 -16.89 -28.12 -3.26
CA ASN A 486 -17.10 -26.78 -3.80
C ASN A 486 -15.83 -25.92 -3.76
N LEU A 487 -14.96 -26.12 -2.76
CA LEU A 487 -13.67 -25.44 -2.69
C LEU A 487 -12.70 -25.92 -3.77
N LEU A 488 -12.73 -27.23 -4.08
CA LEU A 488 -11.92 -27.80 -5.17
C LEU A 488 -12.30 -27.20 -6.52
N ASP A 489 -13.59 -27.05 -6.77
CA ASP A 489 -14.13 -26.45 -8.00
C ASP A 489 -13.74 -24.96 -8.17
N GLY A 490 -13.40 -24.30 -7.08
CA GLY A 490 -12.93 -22.91 -7.07
C GLY A 490 -11.51 -22.72 -7.63
N PHE A 491 -10.68 -23.78 -7.66
CA PHE A 491 -9.32 -23.70 -8.19
C PHE A 491 -9.28 -23.88 -9.71
N GLY A 492 -8.52 -23.00 -10.39
CA GLY A 492 -8.39 -23.06 -11.85
C GLY A 492 -7.49 -24.18 -12.35
N LEU A 493 -6.51 -24.60 -11.55
CA LEU A 493 -5.62 -25.73 -11.84
C LEU A 493 -5.59 -26.70 -10.66
N LEU A 494 -5.94 -27.94 -10.92
CA LEU A 494 -5.82 -29.06 -9.98
C LEU A 494 -4.78 -30.04 -10.52
N ILE A 495 -3.66 -30.22 -9.81
CA ILE A 495 -2.56 -31.06 -10.24
C ILE A 495 -2.36 -32.17 -9.22
N HIS A 496 -2.42 -33.41 -9.68
CA HIS A 496 -1.99 -34.55 -8.90
C HIS A 496 -0.49 -34.81 -9.12
N SER A 497 0.28 -34.81 -8.06
CA SER A 497 1.73 -35.06 -8.09
C SER A 497 2.06 -36.23 -7.18
N GLU A 498 2.43 -37.36 -7.79
CA GLU A 498 2.86 -38.55 -7.05
C GLU A 498 4.36 -38.47 -6.72
N PHE A 499 4.73 -39.21 -5.67
CA PHE A 499 6.12 -39.39 -5.32
C PHE A 499 6.87 -40.06 -6.47
N PRO A 500 8.05 -39.56 -6.86
CA PRO A 500 8.82 -40.14 -7.95
C PRO A 500 9.18 -41.62 -7.66
N SER A 501 9.34 -42.40 -8.72
CA SER A 501 9.86 -43.76 -8.61
C SER A 501 11.19 -43.82 -7.83
N CYS A 502 11.57 -44.99 -7.29
CA CYS A 502 12.80 -45.14 -6.48
C CYS A 502 14.06 -44.58 -7.14
N GLN A 503 14.17 -44.65 -8.48
CA GLN A 503 15.30 -44.09 -9.22
C GLN A 503 15.30 -42.55 -9.22
N LEU A 504 14.12 -41.91 -9.39
CA LEU A 504 13.98 -40.46 -9.34
C LEU A 504 14.17 -39.94 -7.91
N SER A 505 13.76 -40.68 -6.89
CA SER A 505 14.01 -40.37 -5.49
C SER A 505 15.49 -40.30 -5.16
N SER A 506 16.28 -41.29 -5.65
CA SER A 506 17.73 -41.27 -5.49
C SER A 506 18.39 -40.10 -6.20
N SER A 507 17.94 -39.76 -7.41
CA SER A 507 18.41 -38.57 -8.16
C SER A 507 18.10 -37.26 -7.43
N LEU A 508 16.92 -37.14 -6.83
CA LEU A 508 16.52 -35.98 -6.04
C LEU A 508 17.39 -35.80 -4.79
N VAL A 509 17.63 -36.89 -4.05
CA VAL A 509 18.51 -36.86 -2.86
C VAL A 509 19.92 -36.45 -3.25
N HIS A 510 20.47 -37.06 -4.32
CA HIS A 510 21.79 -36.72 -4.81
C HIS A 510 21.88 -35.23 -5.21
N HIS A 511 20.88 -34.71 -5.92
CA HIS A 511 20.81 -33.31 -6.32
C HIS A 511 20.79 -32.36 -5.12
N ILE A 512 19.99 -32.66 -4.09
CA ILE A 512 19.91 -31.85 -2.86
C ILE A 512 21.26 -31.84 -2.14
N LEU A 513 21.91 -33.02 -2.02
CA LEU A 513 23.21 -33.14 -1.37
C LEU A 513 24.33 -32.42 -2.15
N GLU A 514 24.37 -32.60 -3.47
CA GLU A 514 25.35 -31.91 -4.33
C GLU A 514 25.22 -30.39 -4.24
N LYS A 515 24.00 -29.90 -4.22
CA LYS A 515 23.72 -28.47 -4.03
C LYS A 515 24.13 -27.95 -2.65
N ALA A 516 23.91 -28.73 -1.60
CA ALA A 516 24.29 -28.35 -0.24
C ALA A 516 25.81 -28.30 -0.07
N ILE A 517 26.55 -29.17 -0.74
CA ILE A 517 28.01 -29.26 -0.68
C ILE A 517 28.67 -28.19 -1.58
N ASN A 518 28.14 -28.02 -2.81
CA ASN A 518 28.75 -27.16 -3.83
C ASN A 518 27.72 -26.22 -4.50
N PRO A 519 27.23 -25.19 -3.82
CA PRO A 519 26.18 -24.32 -4.35
C PRO A 519 26.58 -23.56 -5.63
N GLU A 520 27.85 -23.20 -5.79
CA GLU A 520 28.34 -22.44 -6.96
C GLU A 520 28.49 -23.33 -8.22
N VAL A 521 28.86 -24.59 -8.05
CA VAL A 521 29.04 -25.52 -9.17
C VAL A 521 27.73 -25.82 -9.88
N MET A 522 26.61 -25.81 -9.15
CA MET A 522 25.29 -26.02 -9.73
C MET A 522 24.84 -24.87 -10.64
N LEU A 523 25.15 -23.62 -10.32
CA LEU A 523 24.89 -22.48 -11.18
C LEU A 523 25.67 -22.60 -12.50
N TYR A 524 26.90 -23.12 -12.43
CA TYR A 524 27.75 -23.32 -13.60
C TYR A 524 27.26 -24.49 -14.47
N LYS A 525 26.85 -25.63 -13.87
CA LYS A 525 26.30 -26.79 -14.61
C LYS A 525 25.00 -26.41 -15.33
N VAL A 526 24.11 -25.66 -14.69
CA VAL A 526 22.87 -25.17 -15.32
C VAL A 526 23.20 -24.25 -16.50
N SER A 527 24.18 -23.37 -16.38
CA SER A 527 24.62 -22.52 -17.48
C SER A 527 25.30 -23.29 -18.62
N GLN A 528 25.95 -24.42 -18.34
CA GLN A 528 26.52 -25.30 -19.36
C GLN A 528 25.51 -26.19 -20.06
N GLN A 529 24.47 -26.67 -19.35
CA GLN A 529 23.36 -27.42 -19.97
C GLN A 529 22.56 -26.56 -20.96
N PHE A 530 22.70 -25.25 -20.91
CA PHE A 530 22.17 -24.30 -21.88
C PHE A 530 23.10 -23.99 -23.06
N ARG A 531 24.28 -24.62 -23.17
CA ARG A 531 25.04 -24.50 -24.39
C ARG A 531 24.30 -25.30 -25.46
N MET A 532 23.81 -24.57 -26.43
CA MET A 532 23.00 -25.01 -27.55
C MET A 532 23.57 -26.16 -28.36
N GLN A 533 24.86 -26.46 -28.21
CA GLN A 533 25.54 -27.55 -28.92
C GLN A 533 25.00 -28.95 -28.56
N ASP A 534 24.37 -29.11 -27.41
CA ASP A 534 23.81 -30.39 -26.96
C ASP A 534 22.38 -30.65 -27.47
N TYR A 535 21.78 -29.74 -28.22
CA TYR A 535 20.42 -29.85 -28.75
C TYR A 535 20.35 -29.92 -30.29
N GLU A 536 21.46 -29.89 -30.98
CA GLU A 536 21.54 -30.07 -32.45
C GLU A 536 21.72 -31.54 -32.88
N GLU A 537 22.02 -32.49 -31.94
CA GLU A 537 21.97 -33.92 -32.15
C GLU A 537 20.62 -34.50 -31.66
#